data_f0518f6f14635ff70b356698cd0824bc
#
_entry.id   f0518f6f14635ff70b356698cd0824bc
#
_cell.length_a   1.000
_cell.length_b   1.000
_cell.length_c   1.000
_cell.angle_alpha   90.00
_cell.angle_beta   90.00
_cell.angle_gamma   90.00
#
_symmetry.space_group_name_H-M   'P 1'
#
loop_
_entity.id
_entity.type
_entity.pdbx_description
1 polymer ?
#
loop_
_entity_poly.entity_id
_entity_poly.type
_entity_poly.pdbx_seq_one_letter_code
_entity_poly.pdbx_strand_id
1 'polypeptide(L)'
;MISPMADLMRAVLGHVDRQELIDLAGALIRIPSFKTEETPVALFLEAFFRRRGYDVDLQEIEPGRFQTIATLRGTGGGASLMLNGHTDINALTRRWRRDPWTPTLEGDRLYGHGVQNMKGGLASIIMTAEAVRRSGVRLAGDLVLACVAGETQGGEGTHHLMERGLRTDAAVVAEPFGADNLVTVHSGIVHMAIHTYGVTGHVGRLEGTVNAVHTMTALIGALQRVEFRHTPRPDLPAFPRLNIGSILGGRGRDYVLVEPPYVPDLCTIIVDVHFVPGMTADGIVADIRRALDPVAARDPELRYEIEIPPPAHFKGRRRLVMEPFDIPIDAPIVQAVARSYRAVTGNEPQKIGTVLPHSYSADDTCHLWKAGIPCLLYGPATIRGNADEDDACVLVSEMEKVTRVLAVTALDVCQRKPAELAIR
;
A
#
# COMPACT_ATOMS: atom_id res chain seq x y z
N MET A 1 25.84 35.47 -7.63
CA MET A 1 25.11 35.27 -6.36
C MET A 1 24.43 33.89 -6.40
N ILE A 2 24.74 33.03 -5.45
CA ILE A 2 24.07 31.73 -5.31
C ILE A 2 22.63 32.01 -4.85
N SER A 3 21.64 31.31 -5.43
CA SER A 3 20.24 31.47 -5.04
C SER A 3 20.06 31.08 -3.56
N PRO A 4 19.25 31.78 -2.76
CA PRO A 4 18.94 31.40 -1.38
C PRO A 4 18.46 29.96 -1.25
N MET A 5 17.73 29.43 -2.24
CA MET A 5 17.31 28.05 -2.29
C MET A 5 18.48 27.07 -2.40
N ALA A 6 19.52 27.42 -3.19
CA ALA A 6 20.71 26.55 -3.34
C ALA A 6 21.50 26.41 -2.03
N ASP A 7 21.53 27.47 -1.20
CA ASP A 7 22.17 27.40 0.12
C ASP A 7 21.36 26.53 1.10
N LEU A 8 20.02 26.65 1.10
CA LEU A 8 19.14 25.79 1.90
C LEU A 8 19.28 24.33 1.48
N MET A 9 19.29 24.06 0.18
CA MET A 9 19.49 22.68 -0.34
C MET A 9 20.83 22.13 0.13
N ARG A 10 21.92 22.89 0.02
CA ARG A 10 23.25 22.46 0.46
C ARG A 10 23.26 22.14 1.97
N ALA A 11 22.64 23.01 2.78
CA ALA A 11 22.54 22.79 4.21
C ALA A 11 21.81 21.49 4.52
N VAL A 12 20.65 21.25 3.93
CA VAL A 12 19.85 20.04 4.20
C VAL A 12 20.53 18.78 3.66
N LEU A 13 21.01 18.80 2.42
CA LEU A 13 21.64 17.64 1.78
C LEU A 13 22.95 17.22 2.46
N GLY A 14 23.65 18.16 3.14
CA GLY A 14 24.83 17.85 3.96
C GLY A 14 24.54 17.00 5.20
N HIS A 15 23.29 16.85 5.59
CA HIS A 15 22.83 16.04 6.71
C HIS A 15 22.21 14.68 6.30
N VAL A 16 22.19 14.36 5.01
CA VAL A 16 21.82 13.02 4.54
C VAL A 16 22.99 12.08 4.77
N ASP A 17 22.87 11.22 5.76
CA ASP A 17 23.91 10.25 6.16
C ASP A 17 23.51 8.84 5.70
N ARG A 18 24.37 8.26 4.84
CA ARG A 18 24.15 6.91 4.29
C ARG A 18 24.19 5.83 5.37
N GLN A 19 25.09 5.94 6.35
CA GLN A 19 25.23 4.91 7.37
C GLN A 19 24.02 4.92 8.31
N GLU A 20 23.57 6.10 8.74
CA GLU A 20 22.37 6.21 9.57
C GLU A 20 21.10 5.72 8.85
N LEU A 21 21.01 5.91 7.53
CA LEU A 21 19.92 5.36 6.71
C LEU A 21 19.92 3.83 6.72
N ILE A 22 21.11 3.21 6.57
CA ILE A 22 21.29 1.75 6.68
C ILE A 22 20.92 1.27 8.09
N ASP A 23 21.40 1.97 9.11
CA ASP A 23 21.19 1.61 10.52
C ASP A 23 19.72 1.65 10.89
N LEU A 24 18.99 2.70 10.44
CA LEU A 24 17.55 2.83 10.68
C LEU A 24 16.76 1.74 9.93
N ALA A 25 17.05 1.53 8.64
CA ALA A 25 16.41 0.45 7.89
C ALA A 25 16.69 -0.92 8.52
N GLY A 26 17.92 -1.14 8.97
CA GLY A 26 18.30 -2.34 9.71
C GLY A 26 17.55 -2.50 11.04
N ALA A 27 17.34 -1.42 11.78
CA ALA A 27 16.54 -1.45 13.00
C ALA A 27 15.08 -1.83 12.72
N LEU A 28 14.50 -1.29 11.64
CA LEU A 28 13.14 -1.62 11.21
C LEU A 28 13.02 -3.09 10.76
N ILE A 29 14.01 -3.63 10.05
CA ILE A 29 14.05 -5.04 9.64
C ILE A 29 14.00 -5.98 10.86
N ARG A 30 14.74 -5.65 11.94
CA ARG A 30 14.80 -6.47 13.16
C ARG A 30 13.48 -6.56 13.92
N ILE A 31 12.50 -5.74 13.58
CA ILE A 31 11.18 -5.74 14.23
C ILE A 31 10.18 -6.37 13.26
N PRO A 32 9.79 -7.64 13.43
CA PRO A 32 8.69 -8.24 12.69
C PRO A 32 7.41 -7.41 12.88
N SER A 33 6.73 -7.12 11.79
CA SER A 33 5.51 -6.30 11.80
C SER A 33 4.50 -6.86 10.81
N PHE A 34 4.15 -8.13 10.98
CA PHE A 34 3.13 -8.77 10.15
C PHE A 34 1.79 -8.03 10.28
N LYS A 35 0.92 -8.27 9.31
CA LYS A 35 -0.45 -7.73 9.32
C LYS A 35 -1.10 -7.92 10.68
N THR A 36 -1.59 -6.84 11.26
CA THR A 36 -2.18 -6.76 12.62
C THR A 36 -1.20 -6.84 13.79
N GLU A 37 0.11 -6.92 13.52
CA GLU A 37 1.17 -7.04 14.53
C GLU A 37 2.16 -5.87 14.46
N GLU A 38 1.73 -4.68 14.00
CA GLU A 38 2.59 -3.51 13.74
C GLU A 38 2.94 -2.73 15.01
N THR A 39 2.28 -2.99 16.15
CA THR A 39 2.48 -2.24 17.40
C THR A 39 3.95 -2.14 17.84
N PRO A 40 4.79 -3.19 17.79
CA PRO A 40 6.18 -3.06 18.17
C PRO A 40 6.97 -2.04 17.34
N VAL A 41 6.73 -1.97 16.04
CA VAL A 41 7.40 -0.98 15.18
C VAL A 41 6.83 0.42 15.40
N ALA A 42 5.53 0.56 15.68
CA ALA A 42 4.92 1.83 16.04
C ALA A 42 5.54 2.41 17.32
N LEU A 43 5.67 1.60 18.37
CA LEU A 43 6.30 2.04 19.62
C LEU A 43 7.80 2.37 19.46
N PHE A 44 8.52 1.63 18.63
CA PHE A 44 9.89 1.96 18.28
C PHE A 44 9.99 3.34 17.62
N LEU A 45 9.12 3.62 16.67
CA LEU A 45 9.07 4.91 15.94
C LEU A 45 8.61 6.05 16.85
N GLU A 46 7.63 5.83 17.72
CA GLU A 46 7.23 6.80 18.73
C GLU A 46 8.42 7.23 19.57
N ALA A 47 9.14 6.27 20.14
CA ALA A 47 10.32 6.54 20.96
C ALA A 47 11.45 7.20 20.15
N PHE A 48 11.63 6.83 18.88
CA PHE A 48 12.60 7.44 17.98
C PHE A 48 12.30 8.93 17.77
N PHE A 49 11.05 9.27 17.46
CA PHE A 49 10.65 10.65 17.17
C PHE A 49 10.58 11.53 18.41
N ARG A 50 10.02 11.05 19.54
CA ARG A 50 9.95 11.82 20.79
C ARG A 50 11.33 12.24 21.30
N ARG A 51 12.32 11.34 21.25
CA ARG A 51 13.72 11.66 21.65
C ARG A 51 14.37 12.72 20.77
N ARG A 52 13.82 12.97 19.57
CA ARG A 52 14.34 13.94 18.61
C ARG A 52 13.53 15.25 18.56
N GLY A 53 12.51 15.37 19.42
CA GLY A 53 11.73 16.59 19.56
C GLY A 53 10.63 16.80 18.52
N TYR A 54 10.20 15.72 17.87
CA TYR A 54 8.99 15.78 17.05
C TYR A 54 7.73 15.85 17.91
N ASP A 55 6.67 16.46 17.37
CA ASP A 55 5.33 16.33 17.91
C ASP A 55 4.77 14.98 17.46
N VAL A 56 4.46 14.08 18.42
CA VAL A 56 4.15 12.69 18.13
C VAL A 56 2.76 12.31 18.63
N ASP A 57 1.93 11.84 17.71
CA ASP A 57 0.63 11.22 17.98
C ASP A 57 0.74 9.69 17.76
N LEU A 58 0.68 8.92 18.85
CA LEU A 58 0.57 7.47 18.81
C LEU A 58 -0.90 7.12 18.74
N GLN A 59 -1.36 6.63 17.59
CA GLN A 59 -2.76 6.38 17.33
C GLN A 59 -3.10 4.90 17.47
N GLU A 60 -4.09 4.61 18.30
CA GLU A 60 -4.69 3.28 18.36
C GLU A 60 -5.74 3.16 17.25
N ILE A 61 -5.50 2.28 16.28
CA ILE A 61 -6.41 2.04 15.15
C ILE A 61 -7.40 0.90 15.42
N GLU A 62 -7.02 -0.03 16.29
CA GLU A 62 -7.81 -1.13 16.85
C GLU A 62 -7.28 -1.43 18.25
N PRO A 63 -8.06 -2.09 19.13
CA PRO A 63 -7.59 -2.44 20.47
C PRO A 63 -6.22 -3.12 20.49
N GLY A 64 -5.22 -2.45 21.06
CA GLY A 64 -3.83 -2.92 21.13
C GLY A 64 -3.00 -2.79 19.85
N ARG A 65 -3.56 -2.23 18.77
CA ARG A 65 -2.89 -2.03 17.49
C ARG A 65 -2.65 -0.55 17.23
N PHE A 66 -1.38 -0.16 17.09
CA PHE A 66 -0.97 1.23 17.03
C PHE A 66 -0.24 1.57 15.73
N GLN A 67 -0.29 2.86 15.38
CA GLN A 67 0.51 3.51 14.36
C GLN A 67 1.11 4.83 14.89
N THR A 68 2.15 5.35 14.24
CA THR A 68 2.86 6.53 14.71
C THR A 68 2.86 7.64 13.68
N ILE A 69 2.35 8.80 14.08
CA ILE A 69 2.38 10.02 13.29
C ILE A 69 3.33 11.00 13.98
N ALA A 70 4.28 11.53 13.24
CA ALA A 70 5.25 12.49 13.78
C ALA A 70 5.27 13.77 12.93
N THR A 71 5.27 14.92 13.59
CA THR A 71 5.26 16.20 12.89
C THR A 71 6.49 17.03 13.27
N LEU A 72 7.23 17.44 12.26
CA LEU A 72 8.21 18.52 12.37
C LEU A 72 7.49 19.83 12.09
N ARG A 73 7.21 20.59 13.17
CA ARG A 73 6.44 21.81 13.08
C ARG A 73 7.16 22.91 12.30
N GLY A 74 6.44 23.52 11.36
CA GLY A 74 6.86 24.72 10.66
C GLY A 74 6.67 25.98 11.50
N THR A 75 7.05 27.13 10.93
CA THR A 75 6.86 28.46 11.56
C THR A 75 5.48 29.07 11.30
N GLY A 76 4.69 28.45 10.43
CA GLY A 76 3.36 28.88 10.02
C GLY A 76 3.34 29.57 8.67
N GLY A 77 2.19 29.52 7.99
CA GLY A 77 1.92 30.19 6.71
C GLY A 77 2.40 29.46 5.45
N GLY A 78 3.17 28.37 5.59
CA GLY A 78 3.56 27.51 4.47
C GLY A 78 2.64 26.31 4.32
N ALA A 79 2.71 25.66 3.16
CA ALA A 79 1.96 24.44 2.88
C ALA A 79 2.54 23.24 3.64
N SER A 80 1.68 22.39 4.13
CA SER A 80 2.04 21.16 4.82
C SER A 80 2.30 20.00 3.83
N LEU A 81 3.32 19.20 4.10
CA LEU A 81 3.67 18.02 3.33
C LEU A 81 3.60 16.77 4.21
N MET A 82 2.87 15.75 3.78
CA MET A 82 2.90 14.42 4.38
C MET A 82 3.85 13.53 3.60
N LEU A 83 4.72 12.83 4.33
CA LEU A 83 5.47 11.68 3.83
C LEU A 83 4.87 10.44 4.50
N ASN A 84 4.26 9.59 3.69
CA ASN A 84 3.52 8.41 4.15
C ASN A 84 4.29 7.13 3.82
N GLY A 85 4.25 6.18 4.73
CA GLY A 85 4.80 4.85 4.51
C GLY A 85 4.25 3.85 5.51
N HIS A 86 3.93 2.64 5.01
CA HIS A 86 3.38 1.59 5.84
C HIS A 86 4.44 0.81 6.62
N THR A 87 4.03 0.25 7.75
CA THR A 87 4.88 -0.50 8.67
C THR A 87 4.64 -2.00 8.60
N ASP A 88 3.48 -2.43 8.11
CA ASP A 88 3.15 -3.84 7.97
C ASP A 88 3.92 -4.51 6.82
N ILE A 89 4.10 -5.82 6.95
CA ILE A 89 4.80 -6.68 6.00
C ILE A 89 3.99 -7.93 5.70
N ASN A 90 4.19 -8.49 4.51
CA ASN A 90 3.57 -9.74 4.11
C ASN A 90 4.17 -10.96 4.83
N ALA A 91 3.51 -12.11 4.75
CA ALA A 91 4.03 -13.37 5.26
C ALA A 91 5.30 -13.80 4.51
N LEU A 92 6.20 -14.47 5.22
CA LEU A 92 7.38 -15.06 4.61
C LEU A 92 7.02 -16.12 3.58
N THR A 93 7.71 -16.12 2.45
CA THR A 93 7.64 -17.23 1.49
C THR A 93 8.46 -18.42 2.00
N ARG A 94 8.20 -19.62 1.43
CA ARG A 94 8.97 -20.83 1.79
C ARG A 94 10.41 -20.85 1.26
N ARG A 95 10.81 -19.86 0.47
CA ARG A 95 12.08 -19.82 -0.25
C ARG A 95 13.14 -18.92 0.37
N TRP A 96 12.84 -18.23 1.51
CA TRP A 96 13.82 -17.42 2.20
C TRP A 96 15.07 -18.24 2.57
N ARG A 97 16.25 -17.77 2.18
CA ARG A 97 17.54 -18.45 2.39
C ARG A 97 18.34 -17.83 3.52
N ARG A 98 18.16 -16.49 3.72
CA ARG A 98 18.82 -15.73 4.78
C ARG A 98 17.93 -15.71 6.02
N ASP A 99 18.49 -15.33 7.17
CA ASP A 99 17.65 -14.92 8.29
C ASP A 99 16.92 -13.62 7.91
N PRO A 100 15.58 -13.64 7.82
CA PRO A 100 14.79 -12.50 7.36
C PRO A 100 14.87 -11.27 8.27
N TRP A 101 15.26 -11.48 9.53
CA TRP A 101 15.31 -10.43 10.55
C TRP A 101 16.71 -9.90 10.84
N THR A 102 17.74 -10.47 10.21
CA THR A 102 19.11 -10.00 10.29
C THR A 102 19.44 -9.18 9.04
N PRO A 103 19.48 -7.83 9.13
CA PRO A 103 19.83 -6.98 8.01
C PRO A 103 21.24 -7.31 7.53
N THR A 104 21.38 -7.60 6.24
CA THR A 104 22.67 -7.95 5.64
C THR A 104 22.98 -6.99 4.50
N LEU A 105 24.11 -6.29 4.59
CA LEU A 105 24.59 -5.39 3.55
C LEU A 105 25.63 -6.11 2.67
N GLU A 106 25.36 -6.23 1.38
CA GLU A 106 26.29 -6.77 0.38
C GLU A 106 26.45 -5.75 -0.75
N GLY A 107 27.59 -5.08 -0.76
CA GLY A 107 27.82 -3.97 -1.69
C GLY A 107 26.81 -2.84 -1.46
N ASP A 108 25.94 -2.60 -2.42
CA ASP A 108 24.88 -1.59 -2.34
C ASP A 108 23.50 -2.19 -1.95
N ARG A 109 23.42 -3.50 -1.70
CA ARG A 109 22.16 -4.20 -1.42
C ARG A 109 21.99 -4.44 0.06
N LEU A 110 20.94 -3.89 0.64
CA LEU A 110 20.50 -4.17 2.00
C LEU A 110 19.38 -5.22 1.93
N TYR A 111 19.66 -6.41 2.47
CA TYR A 111 18.74 -7.54 2.54
C TYR A 111 18.02 -7.57 3.87
N GLY A 112 16.77 -8.02 3.86
CA GLY A 112 15.94 -8.28 5.01
C GLY A 112 14.46 -8.25 4.67
N HIS A 113 13.63 -8.94 5.45
CA HIS A 113 12.22 -9.02 5.15
C HIS A 113 11.52 -7.68 5.34
N GLY A 114 10.68 -7.31 4.38
CA GLY A 114 9.97 -6.04 4.35
C GLY A 114 10.81 -4.82 3.97
N VAL A 115 12.14 -4.96 3.71
CA VAL A 115 12.98 -3.80 3.38
C VAL A 115 12.59 -3.17 2.06
N GLN A 116 12.20 -3.98 1.07
CA GLN A 116 11.76 -3.48 -0.23
C GLN A 116 10.36 -2.88 -0.13
N ASN A 117 9.41 -3.55 0.52
CA ASN A 117 8.03 -3.10 0.68
C ASN A 117 7.64 -3.08 2.17
N MET A 118 7.67 -1.88 2.83
CA MET A 118 8.36 -0.68 2.30
C MET A 118 9.29 -0.06 3.35
N LYS A 119 9.90 -0.90 4.27
CA LYS A 119 10.74 -0.38 5.37
C LYS A 119 11.95 0.43 4.87
N GLY A 120 12.44 0.18 3.64
CA GLY A 120 13.45 1.01 2.99
C GLY A 120 12.92 2.40 2.64
N GLY A 121 11.70 2.48 2.06
CA GLY A 121 10.99 3.72 1.83
C GLY A 121 10.68 4.47 3.12
N LEU A 122 10.21 3.72 4.14
CA LEU A 122 9.95 4.28 5.47
C LEU A 122 11.21 4.88 6.10
N ALA A 123 12.35 4.20 6.02
CA ALA A 123 13.64 4.75 6.47
C ALA A 123 14.02 6.02 5.69
N SER A 124 13.77 6.04 4.37
CA SER A 124 14.08 7.19 3.51
C SER A 124 13.27 8.43 3.91
N ILE A 125 11.95 8.30 4.16
CA ILE A 125 11.13 9.44 4.58
C ILE A 125 11.48 9.94 5.98
N ILE A 126 11.83 9.05 6.90
CA ILE A 126 12.28 9.41 8.25
C ILE A 126 13.60 10.19 8.18
N MET A 127 14.58 9.69 7.43
CA MET A 127 15.87 10.36 7.27
C MET A 127 15.76 11.66 6.45
N THR A 128 14.75 11.80 5.59
CA THR A 128 14.39 13.09 4.99
C THR A 128 14.08 14.14 6.05
N ALA A 129 13.19 13.83 6.98
CA ALA A 129 12.82 14.77 8.06
C ALA A 129 13.98 15.01 9.02
N GLU A 130 14.82 14.00 9.30
CA GLU A 130 16.02 14.16 10.10
C GLU A 130 17.05 15.10 9.46
N ALA A 131 17.25 15.01 8.15
CA ALA A 131 18.14 15.90 7.42
C ALA A 131 17.65 17.36 7.49
N VAL A 132 16.34 17.58 7.31
CA VAL A 132 15.74 18.93 7.48
C VAL A 132 15.92 19.43 8.91
N ARG A 133 15.56 18.63 9.91
CA ARG A 133 15.65 19.03 11.33
C ARG A 133 17.08 19.37 11.73
N ARG A 134 18.07 18.58 11.35
CA ARG A 134 19.48 18.76 11.70
C ARG A 134 20.14 19.94 11.01
N SER A 135 19.68 20.27 9.81
CA SER A 135 20.20 21.42 9.08
C SER A 135 19.91 22.77 9.76
N GLY A 136 18.98 22.80 10.71
CA GLY A 136 18.50 24.02 11.34
C GLY A 136 17.62 24.89 10.44
N VAL A 137 17.33 24.44 9.20
CA VAL A 137 16.41 25.13 8.29
C VAL A 137 15.00 25.07 8.85
N ARG A 138 14.37 26.25 8.99
CA ARG A 138 12.99 26.35 9.46
C ARG A 138 12.04 26.33 8.26
N LEU A 139 11.20 25.29 8.17
CA LEU A 139 10.12 25.24 7.20
C LEU A 139 9.00 26.21 7.59
N ALA A 140 8.29 26.79 6.64
CA ALA A 140 7.10 27.57 6.91
C ALA A 140 5.88 26.67 7.18
N GLY A 141 5.71 25.59 6.42
CA GLY A 141 4.67 24.58 6.65
C GLY A 141 5.16 23.38 7.45
N ASP A 142 4.23 22.58 7.96
CA ASP A 142 4.53 21.37 8.71
C ASP A 142 5.02 20.24 7.78
N LEU A 143 6.01 19.46 8.24
CA LEU A 143 6.39 18.20 7.62
C LEU A 143 5.87 17.04 8.48
N VAL A 144 4.91 16.28 7.96
CA VAL A 144 4.23 15.19 8.66
C VAL A 144 4.78 13.85 8.17
N LEU A 145 5.20 13.00 9.09
CA LEU A 145 5.59 11.60 8.85
C LEU A 145 4.44 10.70 9.29
N ALA A 146 3.77 10.06 8.36
CA ALA A 146 2.70 9.12 8.62
C ALA A 146 3.25 7.69 8.49
N CYS A 147 3.67 7.09 9.60
CA CYS A 147 4.12 5.71 9.67
C CYS A 147 2.91 4.84 10.02
N VAL A 148 2.20 4.39 9.00
CA VAL A 148 0.87 3.79 9.11
C VAL A 148 0.88 2.27 9.15
N ALA A 149 -0.20 1.68 9.66
CA ALA A 149 -0.39 0.24 9.73
C ALA A 149 -1.42 -0.24 8.70
N GLY A 150 -1.35 -1.51 8.27
CA GLY A 150 -2.42 -2.18 7.54
C GLY A 150 -2.63 -1.73 6.10
N GLU A 151 -1.59 -1.26 5.41
CA GLU A 151 -1.67 -0.97 3.97
C GLU A 151 -2.11 -2.24 3.22
N THR A 152 -1.43 -3.36 3.48
CA THR A 152 -1.72 -4.65 2.82
C THR A 152 -3.11 -5.23 3.16
N GLN A 153 -3.84 -4.63 4.10
CA GLN A 153 -5.23 -4.95 4.45
C GLN A 153 -6.25 -3.95 3.86
N GLY A 154 -5.81 -3.06 2.99
CA GLY A 154 -6.64 -2.07 2.33
C GLY A 154 -6.39 -0.63 2.80
N GLY A 155 -5.22 -0.34 3.37
CA GLY A 155 -4.83 1.03 3.79
C GLY A 155 -5.52 1.49 5.07
N GLU A 156 -5.73 0.56 6.03
CA GLU A 156 -6.51 0.83 7.25
C GLU A 156 -5.97 2.00 8.06
N GLY A 157 -4.65 2.09 8.20
CA GLY A 157 -4.01 3.15 8.97
C GLY A 157 -4.15 4.52 8.32
N THR A 158 -3.97 4.62 7.02
CA THR A 158 -4.18 5.86 6.29
C THR A 158 -5.65 6.25 6.25
N HIS A 159 -6.57 5.28 6.08
CA HIS A 159 -8.01 5.52 6.20
C HIS A 159 -8.35 6.09 7.58
N HIS A 160 -7.89 5.45 8.66
CA HIS A 160 -8.11 5.92 10.04
C HIS A 160 -7.57 7.35 10.25
N LEU A 161 -6.40 7.64 9.70
CA LEU A 161 -5.81 8.99 9.75
C LEU A 161 -6.71 10.02 9.09
N MET A 162 -7.31 9.69 7.94
CA MET A 162 -8.25 10.57 7.23
C MET A 162 -9.56 10.74 7.99
N GLU A 163 -10.09 9.69 8.62
CA GLU A 163 -11.30 9.76 9.46
C GLU A 163 -11.08 10.62 10.71
N ARG A 164 -9.88 10.58 11.32
CA ARG A 164 -9.51 11.47 12.42
C ARG A 164 -9.35 12.93 12.02
N GLY A 165 -9.46 13.24 10.75
CA GLY A 165 -9.45 14.61 10.24
C GLY A 165 -8.06 15.18 9.98
N LEU A 166 -6.97 14.38 10.02
CA LEU A 166 -5.66 14.90 9.59
C LEU A 166 -5.73 15.27 8.11
N ARG A 167 -5.25 16.47 7.80
CA ARG A 167 -5.15 16.97 6.42
C ARG A 167 -3.81 17.66 6.23
N THR A 168 -3.25 17.46 5.05
CA THR A 168 -2.07 18.17 4.57
C THR A 168 -2.34 18.72 3.17
N ASP A 169 -1.57 19.71 2.74
CA ASP A 169 -1.77 20.34 1.42
C ASP A 169 -1.23 19.49 0.28
N ALA A 170 -0.32 18.56 0.59
CA ALA A 170 0.17 17.55 -0.34
C ALA A 170 0.71 16.33 0.40
N ALA A 171 0.88 15.21 -0.31
CA ALA A 171 1.52 14.02 0.23
C ALA A 171 2.40 13.29 -0.80
N VAL A 172 3.39 12.53 -0.30
CA VAL A 172 4.17 11.55 -1.05
C VAL A 172 4.14 10.23 -0.30
N VAL A 173 3.78 9.15 -0.98
CA VAL A 173 3.82 7.79 -0.44
C VAL A 173 5.09 7.10 -0.96
N ALA A 174 5.91 6.55 -0.06
CA ALA A 174 7.26 6.07 -0.38
C ALA A 174 7.30 4.59 -0.82
N GLU A 175 6.30 4.17 -1.59
CA GLU A 175 6.20 2.82 -2.17
C GLU A 175 7.33 2.49 -3.17
N PRO A 176 7.70 1.20 -3.32
CA PRO A 176 8.89 0.78 -4.04
C PRO A 176 8.74 0.78 -5.57
N PHE A 177 8.59 1.93 -6.18
CA PHE A 177 8.50 2.08 -7.63
C PHE A 177 9.82 2.43 -8.34
N GLY A 178 10.90 2.58 -7.58
CA GLY A 178 12.23 3.00 -8.07
C GLY A 178 12.43 4.51 -8.00
N ALA A 179 13.61 4.91 -7.53
CA ALA A 179 13.95 6.31 -7.24
C ALA A 179 14.04 7.21 -8.49
N ASP A 180 13.90 6.64 -9.69
CA ASP A 180 13.89 7.39 -10.95
C ASP A 180 12.47 7.57 -11.54
N ASN A 181 11.44 7.07 -10.83
CA ASN A 181 10.06 7.09 -11.30
C ASN A 181 9.16 7.90 -10.36
N LEU A 182 8.31 8.73 -10.93
CA LEU A 182 7.22 9.43 -10.26
C LEU A 182 5.91 8.80 -10.70
N VAL A 183 5.22 8.09 -9.80
CA VAL A 183 4.01 7.36 -10.18
C VAL A 183 2.77 8.17 -9.83
N THR A 184 1.92 8.37 -10.83
CA THR A 184 0.71 9.21 -10.75
C THR A 184 -0.56 8.41 -10.99
N VAL A 185 -0.44 7.12 -11.31
CA VAL A 185 -1.57 6.24 -11.64
C VAL A 185 -1.34 4.85 -11.09
N HIS A 186 -2.34 4.30 -10.41
CA HIS A 186 -2.43 2.89 -10.09
C HIS A 186 -3.86 2.36 -10.16
N SER A 187 -4.00 1.03 -10.25
CA SER A 187 -5.30 0.37 -10.25
C SER A 187 -5.96 0.41 -8.86
N GLY A 188 -7.25 0.15 -8.81
CA GLY A 188 -7.93 -0.16 -7.56
C GLY A 188 -7.91 -1.66 -7.26
N ILE A 189 -8.22 -2.01 -6.02
CA ILE A 189 -8.34 -3.40 -5.56
C ILE A 189 -9.61 -3.55 -4.71
N VAL A 190 -10.39 -4.59 -5.02
CA VAL A 190 -11.48 -5.05 -4.17
C VAL A 190 -11.34 -6.53 -3.87
N HIS A 191 -11.37 -6.88 -2.59
CA HIS A 191 -11.47 -8.25 -2.10
C HIS A 191 -12.92 -8.59 -1.77
N MET A 192 -13.37 -9.76 -2.20
CA MET A 192 -14.70 -10.28 -1.86
C MET A 192 -14.66 -11.77 -1.60
N ALA A 193 -15.60 -12.25 -0.78
CA ALA A 193 -15.89 -13.67 -0.67
C ALA A 193 -17.12 -13.99 -1.54
N ILE A 194 -17.08 -15.11 -2.23
CA ILE A 194 -18.24 -15.69 -2.89
C ILE A 194 -18.51 -17.04 -2.24
N HIS A 195 -19.69 -17.18 -1.70
CA HIS A 195 -20.13 -18.37 -1.00
C HIS A 195 -21.10 -19.16 -1.85
N THR A 196 -21.03 -20.49 -1.81
CA THR A 196 -22.09 -21.38 -2.24
C THR A 196 -22.59 -22.19 -1.07
N TYR A 197 -23.90 -22.36 -1.02
CA TYR A 197 -24.61 -23.06 0.05
C TYR A 197 -25.18 -24.36 -0.49
N GLY A 198 -25.04 -25.42 0.29
CA GLY A 198 -25.52 -26.74 -0.02
C GLY A 198 -26.44 -27.31 1.07
N VAL A 199 -26.73 -28.59 0.96
CA VAL A 199 -27.47 -29.37 1.96
C VAL A 199 -26.65 -30.59 2.32
N THR A 200 -26.19 -30.64 3.58
CA THR A 200 -25.34 -31.75 4.05
C THR A 200 -26.12 -33.05 4.19
N GLY A 201 -25.44 -34.16 4.07
CA GLY A 201 -25.94 -35.50 4.31
C GLY A 201 -24.80 -36.52 4.21
N HIS A 202 -25.02 -37.72 4.69
CA HIS A 202 -24.02 -38.80 4.61
C HIS A 202 -23.94 -39.33 3.17
N VAL A 203 -22.73 -39.59 2.67
CA VAL A 203 -22.48 -40.08 1.30
C VAL A 203 -23.21 -41.37 0.96
N GLY A 204 -23.53 -42.18 1.96
CA GLY A 204 -24.36 -43.37 1.79
C GLY A 204 -25.85 -43.13 1.47
N ARG A 205 -26.31 -41.86 1.55
CA ARG A 205 -27.68 -41.44 1.23
C ARG A 205 -27.65 -40.03 0.66
N LEU A 206 -27.45 -39.92 -0.64
CA LEU A 206 -27.28 -38.62 -1.33
C LEU A 206 -28.60 -37.93 -1.70
N GLU A 207 -29.73 -38.61 -1.55
CA GLU A 207 -31.05 -38.05 -1.88
C GLU A 207 -31.33 -36.78 -1.04
N GLY A 208 -31.64 -35.68 -1.72
CA GLY A 208 -31.91 -34.40 -1.08
C GLY A 208 -30.65 -33.64 -0.58
N THR A 209 -29.46 -34.13 -0.88
CA THR A 209 -28.22 -33.41 -0.58
C THR A 209 -27.80 -32.50 -1.73
N VAL A 210 -27.16 -31.38 -1.40
CA VAL A 210 -26.57 -30.45 -2.37
C VAL A 210 -25.12 -30.19 -1.99
N ASN A 211 -24.19 -30.51 -2.88
CA ASN A 211 -22.77 -30.35 -2.62
C ASN A 211 -22.30 -28.93 -2.98
N ALA A 212 -22.04 -28.11 -1.96
CA ALA A 212 -21.58 -26.73 -2.15
C ALA A 212 -20.25 -26.61 -2.92
N VAL A 213 -19.35 -27.59 -2.82
CA VAL A 213 -18.11 -27.59 -3.59
C VAL A 213 -18.38 -27.83 -5.08
N HIS A 214 -19.32 -28.71 -5.41
CA HIS A 214 -19.69 -28.94 -6.81
C HIS A 214 -20.36 -27.71 -7.44
N THR A 215 -21.27 -27.06 -6.72
CA THR A 215 -21.92 -25.83 -7.21
C THR A 215 -20.91 -24.69 -7.38
N MET A 216 -19.91 -24.59 -6.50
CA MET A 216 -18.82 -23.61 -6.64
C MET A 216 -18.01 -23.78 -7.92
N THR A 217 -17.77 -25.03 -8.37
CA THR A 217 -17.01 -25.27 -9.62
C THR A 217 -17.69 -24.64 -10.83
N ALA A 218 -19.03 -24.64 -10.87
CA ALA A 218 -19.78 -24.00 -11.95
C ALA A 218 -19.60 -22.47 -11.93
N LEU A 219 -19.61 -21.86 -10.74
CA LEU A 219 -19.38 -20.42 -10.59
C LEU A 219 -17.93 -20.03 -10.96
N ILE A 220 -16.94 -20.81 -10.56
CA ILE A 220 -15.54 -20.61 -10.95
C ILE A 220 -15.40 -20.59 -12.47
N GLY A 221 -16.05 -21.53 -13.17
CA GLY A 221 -16.03 -21.58 -14.62
C GLY A 221 -16.66 -20.33 -15.29
N ALA A 222 -17.63 -19.68 -14.64
CA ALA A 222 -18.21 -18.42 -15.11
C ALA A 222 -17.27 -17.23 -14.81
N LEU A 223 -16.68 -17.19 -13.62
CA LEU A 223 -15.75 -16.14 -13.21
C LEU A 223 -14.50 -16.08 -14.10
N GLN A 224 -14.00 -17.22 -14.58
CA GLN A 224 -12.87 -17.26 -15.51
C GLN A 224 -13.17 -16.59 -16.87
N ARG A 225 -14.45 -16.37 -17.19
CA ARG A 225 -14.91 -15.73 -18.41
C ARG A 225 -15.64 -14.41 -18.17
N VAL A 226 -15.53 -13.86 -16.96
CA VAL A 226 -16.17 -12.58 -16.63
C VAL A 226 -15.61 -11.45 -17.50
N GLU A 227 -16.50 -10.66 -18.04
CA GLU A 227 -16.17 -9.45 -18.79
C GLU A 227 -16.61 -8.23 -17.99
N PHE A 228 -15.65 -7.38 -17.67
CA PHE A 228 -15.87 -6.15 -16.92
C PHE A 228 -16.13 -4.99 -17.88
N ARG A 229 -17.19 -4.24 -17.61
CA ARG A 229 -17.50 -3.01 -18.36
C ARG A 229 -16.59 -1.89 -17.89
N HIS A 230 -15.77 -1.38 -18.78
CA HIS A 230 -14.84 -0.30 -18.49
C HIS A 230 -14.46 0.48 -19.75
N THR A 231 -13.93 1.68 -19.55
CA THR A 231 -13.21 2.39 -20.61
C THR A 231 -11.77 1.88 -20.66
N PRO A 232 -11.29 1.39 -21.81
CA PRO A 232 -9.91 0.91 -21.92
C PRO A 232 -8.89 1.98 -21.52
N ARG A 233 -7.89 1.56 -20.74
CA ARG A 233 -6.76 2.40 -20.31
C ARG A 233 -5.48 1.87 -20.96
N PRO A 234 -4.95 2.58 -21.99
CA PRO A 234 -3.72 2.16 -22.67
C PRO A 234 -2.49 2.08 -21.75
N ASP A 235 -2.50 2.85 -20.68
CA ASP A 235 -1.45 2.87 -19.66
C ASP A 235 -1.57 1.73 -18.63
N LEU A 236 -2.75 1.06 -18.56
CA LEU A 236 -3.00 -0.14 -17.75
C LEU A 236 -3.56 -1.28 -18.64
N PRO A 237 -2.83 -1.73 -19.68
CA PRO A 237 -3.40 -2.52 -20.79
C PRO A 237 -3.87 -3.91 -20.40
N ALA A 238 -3.48 -4.41 -19.25
CA ALA A 238 -3.81 -5.77 -18.83
C ALA A 238 -5.00 -5.84 -17.85
N PHE A 239 -5.66 -4.71 -17.60
CA PHE A 239 -6.72 -4.60 -16.61
C PHE A 239 -8.07 -4.17 -17.21
N PRO A 240 -9.17 -4.50 -16.53
CA PRO A 240 -9.29 -5.15 -15.20
C PRO A 240 -8.96 -6.64 -15.20
N ARG A 241 -8.59 -7.19 -14.01
CA ARG A 241 -8.28 -8.61 -13.81
C ARG A 241 -8.95 -9.15 -12.56
N LEU A 242 -9.43 -10.39 -12.65
CA LEU A 242 -9.93 -11.16 -11.52
C LEU A 242 -8.98 -12.33 -11.24
N ASN A 243 -8.66 -12.51 -9.96
CA ASN A 243 -7.94 -13.67 -9.45
C ASN A 243 -8.78 -14.37 -8.38
N ILE A 244 -8.81 -15.69 -8.42
CA ILE A 244 -9.36 -16.51 -7.32
C ILE A 244 -8.17 -16.92 -6.46
N GLY A 245 -7.99 -16.20 -5.34
CA GLY A 245 -6.82 -16.36 -4.47
C GLY A 245 -6.88 -17.57 -3.56
N SER A 246 -8.08 -18.03 -3.19
CA SER A 246 -8.26 -19.22 -2.35
C SER A 246 -9.64 -19.84 -2.52
N ILE A 247 -9.72 -21.12 -2.18
CA ILE A 247 -10.97 -21.88 -2.09
C ILE A 247 -10.97 -22.69 -0.82
N LEU A 248 -12.08 -22.69 -0.11
CA LEU A 248 -12.29 -23.45 1.10
C LEU A 248 -13.70 -24.07 1.06
N GLY A 249 -13.80 -25.36 1.22
CA GLY A 249 -15.08 -26.07 1.22
C GLY A 249 -15.11 -27.14 2.30
N GLY A 250 -16.24 -27.32 2.94
CA GLY A 250 -16.40 -28.28 4.02
C GLY A 250 -17.79 -28.25 4.63
N ARG A 251 -17.92 -28.84 5.82
CA ARG A 251 -19.16 -28.89 6.55
C ARG A 251 -19.21 -27.79 7.61
N GLY A 252 -20.33 -27.06 7.63
CA GLY A 252 -20.58 -25.99 8.60
C GLY A 252 -19.68 -24.77 8.41
N ARG A 253 -19.86 -23.78 9.28
CA ARG A 253 -19.16 -22.48 9.21
C ARG A 253 -17.64 -22.55 9.40
N ASP A 254 -17.17 -23.63 10.06
CA ASP A 254 -15.75 -23.84 10.34
C ASP A 254 -15.06 -24.67 9.25
N TYR A 255 -15.78 -25.02 8.19
CA TYR A 255 -15.26 -25.81 7.05
C TYR A 255 -14.59 -27.10 7.51
N VAL A 256 -15.28 -27.93 8.30
CA VAL A 256 -14.71 -29.17 8.83
C VAL A 256 -14.24 -30.07 7.70
N LEU A 257 -12.92 -30.29 7.62
CA LEU A 257 -12.25 -31.00 6.53
C LEU A 257 -12.08 -32.50 6.78
N VAL A 258 -12.28 -32.94 8.03
CA VAL A 258 -11.99 -34.30 8.46
C VAL A 258 -13.21 -35.23 8.51
N GLU A 259 -14.33 -34.81 7.92
CA GLU A 259 -15.56 -35.59 7.84
C GLU A 259 -15.94 -35.94 6.39
N PRO A 260 -15.08 -36.64 5.60
CA PRO A 260 -15.33 -36.88 4.19
C PRO A 260 -16.61 -37.68 3.87
N PRO A 261 -17.21 -38.50 4.77
CA PRO A 261 -18.49 -39.17 4.47
C PRO A 261 -19.69 -38.22 4.34
N TYR A 262 -19.50 -36.91 4.70
CA TYR A 262 -20.59 -35.93 4.62
C TYR A 262 -20.44 -35.01 3.42
N VAL A 263 -21.57 -34.69 2.80
CA VAL A 263 -21.66 -33.73 1.71
C VAL A 263 -21.38 -32.32 2.27
N PRO A 264 -20.44 -31.56 1.68
CA PRO A 264 -20.17 -30.18 2.10
C PRO A 264 -21.38 -29.26 1.88
N ASP A 265 -21.74 -28.48 2.88
CA ASP A 265 -22.86 -27.52 2.82
C ASP A 265 -22.40 -26.07 2.70
N LEU A 266 -21.09 -25.82 2.73
CA LEU A 266 -20.51 -24.50 2.50
C LEU A 266 -19.22 -24.60 1.67
N CYS A 267 -19.12 -23.76 0.65
CA CYS A 267 -17.88 -23.53 -0.05
C CYS A 267 -17.70 -22.02 -0.30
N THR A 268 -16.50 -21.52 -0.04
CA THR A 268 -16.15 -20.10 -0.21
C THR A 268 -14.90 -19.96 -1.06
N ILE A 269 -14.94 -19.05 -1.99
CA ILE A 269 -13.75 -18.55 -2.67
C ILE A 269 -13.48 -17.11 -2.26
N ILE A 270 -12.20 -16.75 -2.15
CA ILE A 270 -11.77 -15.35 -2.02
C ILE A 270 -11.33 -14.89 -3.39
N VAL A 271 -11.96 -13.82 -3.84
CA VAL A 271 -11.74 -13.21 -5.14
C VAL A 271 -11.08 -11.85 -4.94
N ASP A 272 -10.05 -11.61 -5.72
CA ASP A 272 -9.32 -10.36 -5.79
C ASP A 272 -9.53 -9.76 -7.19
N VAL A 273 -10.08 -8.55 -7.27
CA VAL A 273 -10.29 -7.86 -8.54
C VAL A 273 -9.49 -6.56 -8.54
N HIS A 274 -8.57 -6.46 -9.48
CA HIS A 274 -7.84 -5.24 -9.78
C HIS A 274 -8.53 -4.51 -10.93
N PHE A 275 -8.77 -3.22 -10.76
CA PHE A 275 -9.61 -2.45 -11.69
C PHE A 275 -9.03 -1.05 -11.98
N VAL A 276 -9.40 -0.50 -13.13
CA VAL A 276 -8.82 0.74 -13.64
C VAL A 276 -9.61 1.98 -13.19
N PRO A 277 -9.00 3.18 -13.21
CA PRO A 277 -9.70 4.44 -12.99
C PRO A 277 -10.95 4.56 -13.87
N GLY A 278 -12.03 5.05 -13.26
CA GLY A 278 -13.37 5.13 -13.89
C GLY A 278 -14.28 3.94 -13.62
N MET A 279 -13.77 2.84 -13.07
CA MET A 279 -14.58 1.74 -12.52
C MET A 279 -14.87 1.95 -11.03
N THR A 280 -15.87 1.26 -10.51
CA THR A 280 -16.25 1.25 -9.09
C THR A 280 -16.42 -0.17 -8.57
N ALA A 281 -16.27 -0.38 -7.27
CA ALA A 281 -16.51 -1.69 -6.65
C ALA A 281 -17.93 -2.21 -6.91
N ASP A 282 -18.95 -1.34 -6.85
CA ASP A 282 -20.34 -1.70 -7.15
C ASP A 282 -20.51 -2.15 -8.61
N GLY A 283 -19.85 -1.47 -9.55
CA GLY A 283 -19.84 -1.85 -10.97
C GLY A 283 -19.22 -3.23 -11.19
N ILE A 284 -18.13 -3.53 -10.46
CA ILE A 284 -17.47 -4.85 -10.50
C ILE A 284 -18.41 -5.93 -9.97
N VAL A 285 -19.08 -5.69 -8.84
CA VAL A 285 -20.06 -6.63 -8.28
C VAL A 285 -21.20 -6.89 -9.27
N ALA A 286 -21.72 -5.83 -9.90
CA ALA A 286 -22.77 -5.97 -10.92
C ALA A 286 -22.31 -6.81 -12.12
N ASP A 287 -21.07 -6.66 -12.56
CA ASP A 287 -20.50 -7.45 -13.66
C ASP A 287 -20.29 -8.91 -13.26
N ILE A 288 -19.81 -9.16 -12.04
CA ILE A 288 -19.71 -10.52 -11.48
C ILE A 288 -21.09 -11.17 -11.39
N ARG A 289 -22.09 -10.49 -10.83
CA ARG A 289 -23.48 -11.00 -10.81
C ARG A 289 -24.00 -11.32 -12.19
N ARG A 290 -23.75 -10.44 -13.17
CA ARG A 290 -24.15 -10.69 -14.58
C ARG A 290 -23.55 -11.99 -15.14
N ALA A 291 -22.35 -12.38 -14.67
CA ALA A 291 -21.74 -13.66 -15.06
C ALA A 291 -22.30 -14.86 -14.28
N LEU A 292 -22.63 -14.68 -12.99
CA LEU A 292 -23.02 -15.76 -12.10
C LEU A 292 -24.52 -16.06 -12.11
N ASP A 293 -25.39 -15.04 -12.21
CA ASP A 293 -26.87 -15.20 -12.16
C ASP A 293 -27.39 -16.15 -13.24
N PRO A 294 -26.90 -16.15 -14.50
CA PRO A 294 -27.33 -17.12 -15.49
C PRO A 294 -26.95 -18.56 -15.16
N VAL A 295 -25.87 -18.76 -14.42
CA VAL A 295 -25.46 -20.11 -13.98
C VAL A 295 -26.39 -20.57 -12.86
N ALA A 296 -26.65 -19.73 -11.87
CA ALA A 296 -27.56 -20.01 -10.79
C ALA A 296 -29.00 -20.25 -11.30
N ALA A 297 -29.46 -19.52 -12.30
CA ALA A 297 -30.79 -19.69 -12.89
C ALA A 297 -31.00 -21.03 -13.60
N ARG A 298 -29.94 -21.71 -14.02
CA ARG A 298 -29.98 -23.04 -14.68
C ARG A 298 -29.97 -24.20 -13.70
N ASP A 299 -29.52 -23.94 -12.47
CA ASP A 299 -29.41 -24.94 -11.40
C ASP A 299 -30.22 -24.49 -10.18
N PRO A 300 -31.42 -25.03 -9.95
CA PRO A 300 -32.28 -24.63 -8.84
C PRO A 300 -31.67 -24.94 -7.44
N GLU A 301 -30.66 -25.78 -7.37
CA GLU A 301 -29.93 -26.11 -6.15
C GLU A 301 -28.78 -25.15 -5.86
N LEU A 302 -28.30 -24.40 -6.87
CA LEU A 302 -27.21 -23.46 -6.74
C LEU A 302 -27.68 -22.16 -6.09
N ARG A 303 -27.20 -21.93 -4.87
CA ARG A 303 -27.40 -20.67 -4.13
C ARG A 303 -26.03 -20.06 -3.84
N TYR A 304 -25.86 -18.79 -4.12
CA TYR A 304 -24.62 -18.07 -3.85
C TYR A 304 -24.85 -16.71 -3.22
N GLU A 305 -23.82 -16.21 -2.56
CA GLU A 305 -23.78 -14.88 -1.97
C GLU A 305 -22.42 -14.24 -2.20
N ILE A 306 -22.37 -12.92 -2.36
CA ILE A 306 -21.14 -12.12 -2.43
C ILE A 306 -21.07 -11.25 -1.18
N GLU A 307 -19.98 -11.36 -0.42
CA GLU A 307 -19.71 -10.59 0.79
C GLU A 307 -18.47 -9.71 0.60
N ILE A 308 -18.61 -8.40 0.90
CA ILE A 308 -17.54 -7.39 0.86
C ILE A 308 -17.61 -6.56 2.14
N PRO A 309 -16.51 -6.50 2.90
CA PRO A 309 -15.27 -7.27 2.76
C PRO A 309 -15.49 -8.76 3.07
N PRO A 310 -14.52 -9.63 2.76
CA PRO A 310 -14.58 -11.04 3.15
C PRO A 310 -14.78 -11.21 4.66
N PRO A 311 -15.41 -12.31 5.15
CA PRO A 311 -15.71 -12.53 6.55
C PRO A 311 -14.54 -12.32 7.50
N ALA A 312 -14.84 -11.83 8.71
CA ALA A 312 -13.82 -11.44 9.70
C ALA A 312 -12.88 -12.57 10.15
N HIS A 313 -13.33 -13.83 10.09
CA HIS A 313 -12.52 -14.98 10.47
C HIS A 313 -11.43 -15.37 9.44
N PHE A 314 -11.47 -14.80 8.22
CA PHE A 314 -10.39 -14.99 7.24
C PHE A 314 -9.23 -14.06 7.57
N LYS A 315 -8.14 -14.63 8.07
CA LYS A 315 -6.91 -13.89 8.39
C LYS A 315 -6.31 -13.25 7.13
N GLY A 316 -5.79 -12.03 7.28
CA GLY A 316 -5.10 -11.31 6.20
C GLY A 316 -6.00 -10.83 5.06
N ARG A 317 -7.33 -10.87 5.22
CA ARG A 317 -8.26 -10.29 4.25
C ARG A 317 -8.06 -8.79 4.12
N ARG A 318 -8.27 -8.23 2.92
CA ARG A 318 -8.46 -6.79 2.78
C ARG A 318 -9.82 -6.40 3.34
N ARG A 319 -9.84 -5.44 4.23
CA ARG A 319 -11.06 -4.96 4.90
C ARG A 319 -11.67 -3.76 4.19
N LEU A 320 -10.87 -3.04 3.44
CA LEU A 320 -11.30 -1.85 2.71
C LEU A 320 -11.10 -2.03 1.21
N VAL A 321 -11.93 -1.39 0.43
CA VAL A 321 -11.73 -1.20 -1.00
C VAL A 321 -10.69 -0.10 -1.17
N MET A 322 -9.68 -0.38 -1.98
CA MET A 322 -8.70 0.61 -2.41
C MET A 322 -9.11 1.10 -3.80
N GLU A 323 -9.62 2.33 -3.86
CA GLU A 323 -10.06 2.91 -5.13
C GLU A 323 -8.86 3.18 -6.06
N PRO A 324 -9.06 3.20 -7.37
CA PRO A 324 -8.00 3.57 -8.29
C PRO A 324 -7.54 5.01 -8.05
N PHE A 325 -6.29 5.26 -8.35
CA PHE A 325 -5.68 6.57 -8.21
C PHE A 325 -5.23 7.09 -9.59
N ASP A 326 -5.48 8.37 -9.84
CA ASP A 326 -5.09 9.03 -11.08
C ASP A 326 -4.96 10.54 -10.83
N ILE A 327 -3.73 11.04 -10.68
CA ILE A 327 -3.45 12.47 -10.54
C ILE A 327 -2.82 13.01 -11.83
N PRO A 328 -3.21 14.21 -12.29
CA PRO A 328 -2.58 14.83 -13.45
C PRO A 328 -1.06 14.98 -13.28
N ILE A 329 -0.30 14.69 -14.33
CA ILE A 329 1.17 14.79 -14.29
C ILE A 329 1.65 16.23 -14.08
N ASP A 330 0.85 17.23 -14.42
CA ASP A 330 1.11 18.66 -14.21
C ASP A 330 0.64 19.17 -12.84
N ALA A 331 0.08 18.30 -12.01
CA ALA A 331 -0.29 18.67 -10.63
C ALA A 331 0.90 19.26 -9.86
N PRO A 332 0.67 20.30 -9.05
CA PRO A 332 1.75 21.03 -8.39
C PRO A 332 2.71 20.16 -7.57
N ILE A 333 2.21 19.16 -6.86
CA ILE A 333 3.05 18.23 -6.08
C ILE A 333 3.92 17.35 -6.98
N VAL A 334 3.37 16.82 -8.08
CA VAL A 334 4.12 16.00 -9.05
C VAL A 334 5.27 16.84 -9.62
N GLN A 335 4.98 18.06 -10.03
CA GLN A 335 5.97 18.98 -10.55
C GLN A 335 7.00 19.44 -9.51
N ALA A 336 6.61 19.54 -8.21
CA ALA A 336 7.56 19.83 -7.13
C ALA A 336 8.58 18.70 -6.96
N VAL A 337 8.12 17.44 -6.91
CA VAL A 337 9.02 16.26 -6.84
C VAL A 337 9.90 16.17 -8.10
N ALA A 338 9.35 16.41 -9.29
CA ALA A 338 10.12 16.40 -10.53
C ALA A 338 11.22 17.47 -10.57
N ARG A 339 10.94 18.70 -10.09
CA ARG A 339 11.96 19.75 -9.94
C ARG A 339 13.04 19.35 -8.95
N SER A 340 12.64 18.80 -7.80
CA SER A 340 13.56 18.33 -6.76
C SER A 340 14.45 17.21 -7.27
N TYR A 341 13.88 16.28 -8.03
CA TYR A 341 14.62 15.20 -8.69
C TYR A 341 15.70 15.76 -9.62
N ARG A 342 15.34 16.71 -10.51
CA ARG A 342 16.33 17.36 -11.40
C ARG A 342 17.41 18.09 -10.62
N ALA A 343 17.03 18.81 -9.56
CA ALA A 343 17.98 19.57 -8.75
C ALA A 343 19.00 18.69 -8.02
N VAL A 344 18.58 17.47 -7.63
CA VAL A 344 19.44 16.52 -6.91
C VAL A 344 20.29 15.67 -7.86
N THR A 345 19.72 15.21 -8.98
CA THR A 345 20.36 14.23 -9.87
C THR A 345 21.00 14.84 -11.11
N GLY A 346 20.58 16.04 -11.51
CA GLY A 346 20.94 16.65 -12.80
C GLY A 346 20.22 16.04 -14.00
N ASN A 347 19.31 15.08 -13.81
CA ASN A 347 18.63 14.35 -14.86
C ASN A 347 17.10 14.56 -14.79
N GLU A 348 16.40 14.23 -15.87
CA GLU A 348 14.94 14.08 -15.85
C GLU A 348 14.56 12.75 -15.17
N PRO A 349 13.39 12.67 -14.48
CA PRO A 349 12.84 11.39 -14.06
C PRO A 349 12.68 10.44 -15.25
N GLN A 350 12.98 9.17 -15.06
CA GLN A 350 12.87 8.17 -16.11
C GLN A 350 11.42 8.02 -16.57
N LYS A 351 10.48 8.10 -15.64
CA LYS A 351 9.05 8.03 -15.90
C LYS A 351 8.28 8.96 -14.97
N ILE A 352 7.29 9.66 -15.53
CA ILE A 352 6.20 10.29 -14.77
C ILE A 352 4.91 9.70 -15.32
N GLY A 353 4.13 9.02 -14.48
CA GLY A 353 2.91 8.31 -14.90
C GLY A 353 2.82 6.91 -14.33
N THR A 354 2.34 5.98 -15.15
CA THR A 354 2.18 4.55 -14.81
C THR A 354 3.52 3.82 -14.92
N VAL A 355 3.88 3.04 -13.91
CA VAL A 355 5.08 2.18 -13.89
C VAL A 355 4.67 0.72 -13.75
N LEU A 356 4.72 -0.02 -14.84
CA LEU A 356 4.32 -1.43 -14.86
C LEU A 356 5.48 -2.35 -14.46
N PRO A 357 5.20 -3.46 -13.75
CA PRO A 357 3.88 -3.95 -13.35
C PRO A 357 3.34 -3.35 -12.04
N HIS A 358 4.09 -2.50 -11.34
CA HIS A 358 3.75 -2.04 -9.99
C HIS A 358 2.43 -1.25 -9.93
N SER A 359 2.16 -0.39 -10.93
CA SER A 359 0.87 0.33 -11.01
C SER A 359 -0.36 -0.58 -11.20
N TYR A 360 -0.15 -1.88 -11.32
CA TYR A 360 -1.24 -2.86 -11.27
C TYR A 360 -1.71 -3.18 -9.83
N SER A 361 -1.04 -2.68 -8.81
CA SER A 361 -1.49 -2.72 -7.43
C SER A 361 -2.12 -1.41 -7.01
N ALA A 362 -2.71 -1.38 -5.82
CA ALA A 362 -3.17 -0.17 -5.15
C ALA A 362 -2.39 0.04 -3.86
N ASP A 363 -2.40 1.25 -3.34
CA ASP A 363 -1.71 1.65 -2.13
C ASP A 363 -2.45 2.80 -1.40
N ASP A 364 -1.83 3.34 -0.36
CA ASP A 364 -2.39 4.35 0.52
C ASP A 364 -2.78 5.67 -0.16
N THR A 365 -2.27 5.97 -1.36
CA THR A 365 -2.66 7.18 -2.10
C THR A 365 -4.15 7.22 -2.41
N CYS A 366 -4.83 6.09 -2.52
CA CYS A 366 -6.27 6.02 -2.74
C CYS A 366 -7.07 6.74 -1.63
N HIS A 367 -6.67 6.58 -0.37
CA HIS A 367 -7.34 7.21 0.77
C HIS A 367 -6.98 8.70 0.89
N LEU A 368 -5.73 9.05 0.62
CA LEU A 368 -5.27 10.43 0.58
C LEU A 368 -5.99 11.22 -0.53
N TRP A 369 -6.03 10.66 -1.74
CA TRP A 369 -6.71 11.24 -2.89
C TRP A 369 -8.20 11.42 -2.66
N LYS A 370 -8.87 10.40 -2.13
CA LYS A 370 -10.28 10.45 -1.75
C LYS A 370 -10.57 11.53 -0.69
N ALA A 371 -9.62 11.79 0.19
CA ALA A 371 -9.71 12.85 1.20
C ALA A 371 -9.38 14.26 0.64
N GLY A 372 -9.10 14.38 -0.67
CA GLY A 372 -8.79 15.63 -1.34
C GLY A 372 -7.34 16.09 -1.16
N ILE A 373 -6.42 15.20 -0.77
CA ILE A 373 -5.00 15.50 -0.62
C ILE A 373 -4.28 15.13 -1.92
N PRO A 374 -3.73 16.10 -2.68
CA PRO A 374 -2.90 15.82 -3.84
C PRO A 374 -1.68 15.00 -3.44
N CYS A 375 -1.46 13.86 -4.09
CA CYS A 375 -0.39 12.96 -3.73
C CYS A 375 0.22 12.23 -4.94
N LEU A 376 1.37 11.62 -4.75
CA LEU A 376 1.99 10.72 -5.73
C LEU A 376 2.82 9.66 -4.99
N LEU A 377 3.26 8.65 -5.73
CA LEU A 377 4.17 7.63 -5.24
C LEU A 377 5.60 7.93 -5.68
N TYR A 378 6.52 7.89 -4.72
CA TYR A 378 7.94 8.05 -4.98
C TYR A 378 8.78 7.40 -3.89
N GLY A 379 9.36 6.24 -4.17
CA GLY A 379 10.16 5.49 -3.20
C GLY A 379 11.18 4.55 -3.84
N PRO A 380 12.11 4.00 -3.05
CA PRO A 380 13.21 3.19 -3.53
C PRO A 380 12.76 1.76 -3.85
N ALA A 381 13.33 1.17 -4.89
CA ALA A 381 13.12 -0.25 -5.21
C ALA A 381 14.38 -0.89 -5.76
N THR A 382 14.43 -2.22 -5.74
CA THR A 382 15.34 -2.98 -6.58
C THR A 382 14.70 -3.26 -7.94
N ILE A 383 15.46 -3.10 -9.00
CA ILE A 383 14.95 -3.25 -10.38
C ILE A 383 14.53 -4.69 -10.73
N ARG A 384 14.79 -5.68 -9.85
CA ARG A 384 14.51 -7.10 -10.13
C ARG A 384 13.95 -7.80 -8.91
N GLY A 385 12.79 -8.38 -9.06
CA GLY A 385 12.11 -9.28 -8.12
C GLY A 385 10.83 -8.69 -7.53
N ASN A 386 9.92 -9.57 -7.11
CA ASN A 386 8.74 -9.19 -6.35
C ASN A 386 9.18 -8.80 -4.93
N ALA A 387 8.47 -7.85 -4.34
CA ALA A 387 8.75 -7.30 -3.01
C ALA A 387 8.82 -8.34 -1.88
N ASP A 388 8.20 -9.50 -2.08
CA ASP A 388 8.05 -10.57 -1.09
C ASP A 388 8.73 -11.88 -1.50
N GLU A 389 9.55 -11.87 -2.57
CA GLU A 389 10.30 -13.04 -2.99
C GLU A 389 11.58 -13.24 -2.17
N ASP A 390 12.16 -14.41 -2.35
CA ASP A 390 13.33 -14.90 -1.67
C ASP A 390 14.44 -13.85 -1.54
N ASP A 391 14.85 -13.56 -0.31
CA ASP A 391 15.92 -12.61 -0.02
C ASP A 391 15.64 -11.20 -0.58
N ALA A 392 14.46 -10.63 -0.29
CA ALA A 392 14.12 -9.26 -0.68
C ALA A 392 15.20 -8.27 -0.24
N CYS A 393 15.55 -7.35 -1.12
CA CYS A 393 16.53 -6.32 -0.84
C CYS A 393 16.15 -4.98 -1.48
N VAL A 394 16.77 -3.91 -0.98
CA VAL A 394 16.70 -2.57 -1.57
C VAL A 394 18.13 -2.08 -1.85
N LEU A 395 18.30 -1.25 -2.88
CA LEU A 395 19.57 -0.56 -3.10
C LEU A 395 19.68 0.63 -2.14
N VAL A 396 20.75 0.70 -1.39
CA VAL A 396 21.00 1.82 -0.46
C VAL A 396 21.15 3.14 -1.24
N SER A 397 21.75 3.11 -2.43
CA SER A 397 21.83 4.27 -3.32
C SER A 397 20.45 4.78 -3.76
N GLU A 398 19.45 3.90 -3.94
CA GLU A 398 18.07 4.28 -4.22
C GLU A 398 17.44 4.95 -2.99
N MET A 399 17.62 4.36 -1.80
CA MET A 399 17.14 4.95 -0.55
C MET A 399 17.74 6.34 -0.32
N GLU A 400 19.05 6.49 -0.53
CA GLU A 400 19.75 7.77 -0.41
C GLU A 400 19.21 8.80 -1.41
N LYS A 401 19.01 8.41 -2.68
CA LYS A 401 18.45 9.27 -3.73
C LYS A 401 17.07 9.76 -3.34
N VAL A 402 16.18 8.86 -2.90
CA VAL A 402 14.83 9.22 -2.44
C VAL A 402 14.89 10.19 -1.26
N THR A 403 15.72 9.91 -0.25
CA THR A 403 15.92 10.79 0.90
C THR A 403 16.34 12.20 0.46
N ARG A 404 17.29 12.32 -0.45
CA ARG A 404 17.78 13.61 -0.96
C ARG A 404 16.71 14.36 -1.76
N VAL A 405 16.01 13.68 -2.64
CA VAL A 405 14.93 14.30 -3.45
C VAL A 405 13.79 14.76 -2.56
N LEU A 406 13.35 13.95 -1.61
CA LEU A 406 12.26 14.32 -0.70
C LEU A 406 12.67 15.45 0.26
N ALA A 407 13.95 15.53 0.66
CA ALA A 407 14.45 16.64 1.47
C ALA A 407 14.37 17.98 0.72
N VAL A 408 14.72 17.99 -0.56
CA VAL A 408 14.56 19.18 -1.42
C VAL A 408 13.07 19.45 -1.70
N THR A 409 12.26 18.40 -1.86
CA THR A 409 10.80 18.55 -2.02
C THR A 409 10.16 19.18 -0.79
N ALA A 410 10.57 18.79 0.41
CA ALA A 410 10.08 19.40 1.65
C ALA A 410 10.44 20.91 1.72
N LEU A 411 11.64 21.29 1.28
CA LEU A 411 12.01 22.70 1.14
C LEU A 411 11.14 23.44 0.12
N ASP A 412 10.93 22.87 -1.07
CA ASP A 412 10.12 23.49 -2.13
C ASP A 412 8.65 23.64 -1.71
N VAL A 413 8.05 22.57 -1.20
CA VAL A 413 6.62 22.52 -0.84
C VAL A 413 6.33 23.35 0.40
N CYS A 414 7.07 23.14 1.50
CA CYS A 414 6.75 23.76 2.78
C CYS A 414 7.07 25.25 2.85
N GLN A 415 7.72 25.84 1.84
CA GLN A 415 7.89 27.30 1.70
C GLN A 415 6.81 27.93 0.82
N ARG A 416 5.98 27.15 0.12
CA ARG A 416 4.87 27.66 -0.70
C ARG A 416 3.65 27.96 0.14
N LYS A 417 2.73 28.75 -0.42
CA LYS A 417 1.40 28.90 0.16
C LYS A 417 0.53 27.68 -0.18
N PRO A 418 -0.39 27.26 0.70
CA PRO A 418 -1.29 26.14 0.44
C PRO A 418 -2.02 26.21 -0.90
N ALA A 419 -2.51 27.40 -1.27
CA ALA A 419 -3.22 27.60 -2.55
C ALA A 419 -2.39 27.29 -3.80
N GLU A 420 -1.06 27.26 -3.71
CA GLU A 420 -0.17 26.93 -4.83
C GLU A 420 -0.05 25.43 -5.09
N LEU A 421 -0.55 24.60 -4.17
CA LEU A 421 -0.58 23.14 -4.29
C LEU A 421 -1.96 22.60 -4.68
N ALA A 422 -3.00 23.45 -4.68
CA ALA A 422 -4.34 23.05 -5.09
C ALA A 422 -4.36 22.60 -6.57
N ILE A 423 -5.01 21.49 -6.85
CA ILE A 423 -5.32 21.04 -8.21
C ILE A 423 -6.46 21.93 -8.72
N ARG A 424 -6.26 22.54 -9.87
CA ARG A 424 -7.24 23.43 -10.52
C ARG A 424 -8.22 22.66 -11.39
#